data_836f2087400c9fada1529b84ddb78c2c
#
_entry.id   836f2087400c9fada1529b84ddb78c2c
#
_cell.length_a   1.000
_cell.length_b   1.000
_cell.length_c   1.000
_cell.angle_alpha   90.00
_cell.angle_beta   90.00
_cell.angle_gamma   90.00
#
_symmetry.space_group_name_H-M   'P 1'
#
loop_
_entity.id
_entity.type
_entity.pdbx_description
1 polymer ?
#
loop_
_entity_poly.entity_id
_entity_poly.type
_entity_poly.pdbx_seq_one_letter_code
_entity_poly.pdbx_strand_id
1 'polypeptide(L)'
;GHYASVEERNGRYLLKKAGCLERDQSYMLYRLGEDVISRLILPLNDAEDKEAVREIARKKALKNAEDKDSQEICFIEDGDDYKAFLRRNGCDLPKGDFVDADGNILGEHQGILHYTIGQRKGLGIALGKPAFVTGIDSEKNQVVLGDNQDLFKTEVVSDGNILLGIDFSDRKS
;
A
#
# COMPACT_ATOMS: atom_id res chain seq x y z
N GLY A 1 -3.50 -7.47 -14.78
CA GLY A 1 -4.14 -6.16 -14.86
C GLY A 1 -4.69 -5.72 -13.51
N HIS A 2 -5.03 -4.46 -13.39
CA HIS A 2 -5.60 -3.91 -12.16
C HIS A 2 -7.13 -3.90 -12.27
N TYR A 3 -7.80 -4.18 -11.16
CA TYR A 3 -9.24 -3.99 -11.01
C TYR A 3 -9.50 -2.51 -10.72
N ALA A 4 -9.69 -1.74 -11.76
CA ALA A 4 -10.02 -0.33 -11.73
C ALA A 4 -10.72 0.04 -13.04
N SER A 5 -11.31 1.21 -13.11
CA SER A 5 -12.03 1.71 -14.28
C SER A 5 -11.61 3.15 -14.61
N VAL A 6 -11.83 3.55 -15.85
CA VAL A 6 -11.67 4.93 -16.31
C VAL A 6 -13.02 5.40 -16.85
N GLU A 7 -13.40 6.61 -16.48
CA GLU A 7 -14.63 7.27 -16.98
C GLU A 7 -14.24 8.59 -17.65
N GLU A 8 -14.78 8.82 -18.85
CA GLU A 8 -14.71 10.15 -19.46
C GLU A 8 -15.95 10.95 -19.06
N ARG A 9 -15.75 12.14 -18.49
CA ARG A 9 -16.82 13.05 -18.10
C ARG A 9 -16.44 14.47 -18.45
N ASN A 10 -17.27 15.13 -19.27
CA ASN A 10 -17.06 16.53 -19.72
C ASN A 10 -15.67 16.74 -20.34
N GLY A 11 -15.19 15.79 -21.14
CA GLY A 11 -13.90 15.85 -21.81
C GLY A 11 -12.68 15.61 -20.88
N ARG A 12 -12.91 15.16 -19.65
CA ARG A 12 -11.88 14.81 -18.67
C ARG A 12 -11.90 13.32 -18.34
N TYR A 13 -10.73 12.76 -18.09
CA TYR A 13 -10.57 11.34 -17.76
C TYR A 13 -10.38 11.17 -16.26
N LEU A 14 -11.26 10.38 -15.65
CA LEU A 14 -11.32 10.16 -14.22
C LEU A 14 -11.03 8.71 -13.90
N LEU A 15 -10.24 8.48 -12.86
CA LEU A 15 -10.09 7.16 -12.27
C LEU A 15 -11.32 6.82 -11.45
N LYS A 16 -11.86 5.62 -11.66
CA LYS A 16 -13.06 5.12 -11.01
C LYS A 16 -12.79 3.75 -10.38
N LYS A 17 -13.53 3.43 -9.34
CA LYS A 17 -13.50 2.08 -8.74
C LYS A 17 -13.94 1.03 -9.74
N ALA A 18 -13.42 -0.19 -9.56
CA ALA A 18 -13.85 -1.36 -10.31
C ALA A 18 -15.31 -1.72 -10.04
N GLY A 19 -15.92 -2.47 -10.93
CA GLY A 19 -17.26 -3.06 -10.73
C GLY A 19 -17.29 -4.00 -9.52
N CYS A 20 -16.28 -4.85 -9.37
CA CYS A 20 -16.08 -5.67 -8.18
C CYS A 20 -15.36 -4.86 -7.08
N LEU A 21 -16.12 -4.28 -6.15
CA LEU A 21 -15.58 -3.41 -5.09
C LEU A 21 -14.63 -4.14 -4.13
N GLU A 22 -14.84 -5.44 -3.90
CA GLU A 22 -13.96 -6.24 -3.04
C GLU A 22 -12.55 -6.42 -3.61
N ARG A 23 -12.42 -6.25 -4.92
CA ARG A 23 -11.15 -6.36 -5.66
C ARG A 23 -10.62 -5.01 -6.12
N ASP A 24 -11.28 -3.91 -5.79
CA ASP A 24 -10.89 -2.60 -6.27
C ASP A 24 -9.43 -2.27 -5.93
N GLN A 25 -8.69 -1.89 -6.96
CA GLN A 25 -7.28 -1.51 -6.91
C GLN A 25 -7.06 -0.08 -7.43
N SER A 26 -8.12 0.69 -7.59
CA SER A 26 -8.01 2.08 -8.08
C SER A 26 -7.09 2.93 -7.21
N TYR A 27 -7.02 2.64 -5.91
CA TYR A 27 -6.13 3.32 -4.97
C TYR A 27 -4.65 3.21 -5.32
N MET A 28 -4.23 2.16 -6.03
CA MET A 28 -2.83 1.99 -6.45
C MET A 28 -2.44 2.97 -7.56
N LEU A 29 -3.43 3.52 -8.28
CA LEU A 29 -3.25 4.37 -9.45
C LEU A 29 -3.33 5.88 -9.10
N TYR A 30 -3.36 6.22 -7.82
CA TYR A 30 -3.60 7.57 -7.30
C TYR A 30 -2.59 8.64 -7.77
N ARG A 31 -1.40 8.22 -8.21
CA ARG A 31 -0.34 9.13 -8.68
C ARG A 31 -0.37 9.39 -10.19
N LEU A 32 -1.31 8.81 -10.92
CA LEU A 32 -1.40 8.97 -12.36
C LEU A 32 -2.12 10.27 -12.72
N GLY A 33 -1.50 11.07 -13.56
CA GLY A 33 -2.12 12.25 -14.16
C GLY A 33 -3.13 11.89 -15.25
N GLU A 34 -3.96 12.85 -15.64
CA GLU A 34 -5.01 12.66 -16.64
C GLU A 34 -4.46 12.22 -18.01
N ASP A 35 -3.28 12.69 -18.38
CA ASP A 35 -2.58 12.32 -19.60
C ASP A 35 -2.26 10.82 -19.69
N VAL A 36 -2.00 10.18 -18.54
CA VAL A 36 -1.81 8.74 -18.43
C VAL A 36 -3.14 8.03 -18.37
N ILE A 37 -4.06 8.51 -17.51
CA ILE A 37 -5.37 7.87 -17.28
C ILE A 37 -6.16 7.77 -18.58
N SER A 38 -6.12 8.79 -19.45
CA SER A 38 -6.81 8.78 -20.75
C SER A 38 -6.36 7.66 -21.70
N ARG A 39 -5.20 7.09 -21.46
CA ARG A 39 -4.61 6.01 -22.29
C ARG A 39 -4.65 4.64 -21.61
N LEU A 40 -5.15 4.55 -20.38
CA LEU A 40 -5.21 3.28 -19.66
C LEU A 40 -6.23 2.33 -20.29
N ILE A 41 -5.80 1.10 -20.44
CA ILE A 41 -6.67 -0.02 -20.79
C ILE A 41 -6.72 -0.96 -19.58
N LEU A 42 -7.88 -1.06 -18.95
CA LEU A 42 -8.10 -1.82 -17.73
C LEU A 42 -9.11 -2.96 -18.00
N PRO A 43 -8.66 -4.11 -18.54
CA PRO A 43 -9.55 -5.19 -19.00
C PRO A 43 -10.36 -5.85 -17.88
N LEU A 44 -9.99 -5.62 -16.61
CA LEU A 44 -10.67 -6.20 -15.45
C LEU A 44 -11.68 -5.25 -14.78
N ASN A 45 -11.96 -4.11 -15.42
CA ASN A 45 -12.88 -3.10 -14.88
C ASN A 45 -14.28 -3.63 -14.58
N ASP A 46 -14.81 -4.46 -15.49
CA ASP A 46 -16.17 -5.01 -15.42
C ASP A 46 -16.21 -6.49 -14.99
N ALA A 47 -15.08 -7.02 -14.51
CA ALA A 47 -15.05 -8.40 -14.02
C ALA A 47 -15.89 -8.52 -12.75
N GLU A 48 -16.86 -9.44 -12.76
CA GLU A 48 -17.75 -9.70 -11.62
C GLU A 48 -16.94 -10.19 -10.41
N ASP A 49 -16.06 -11.16 -10.67
CA ASP A 49 -15.15 -11.71 -9.68
C ASP A 49 -13.92 -12.33 -10.35
N LYS A 50 -13.05 -12.92 -9.55
CA LYS A 50 -11.82 -13.54 -10.02
C LYS A 50 -12.09 -14.86 -10.76
N GLU A 51 -13.13 -15.60 -10.39
CA GLU A 51 -13.43 -16.88 -11.02
C GLU A 51 -13.91 -16.66 -12.46
N ALA A 52 -14.71 -15.62 -12.70
CA ALA A 52 -15.09 -15.21 -14.05
C ALA A 52 -13.86 -14.92 -14.93
N VAL A 53 -12.85 -14.24 -14.38
CA VAL A 53 -11.58 -13.98 -15.08
C VAL A 53 -10.82 -15.29 -15.37
N ARG A 54 -10.76 -16.21 -14.41
CA ARG A 54 -10.12 -17.52 -14.58
C ARG A 54 -10.83 -18.37 -15.64
N GLU A 55 -12.15 -18.35 -15.67
CA GLU A 55 -12.90 -19.04 -16.73
C GLU A 55 -12.54 -18.53 -18.12
N ILE A 56 -12.43 -17.22 -18.27
CA ILE A 56 -11.99 -16.62 -19.54
C ILE A 56 -10.57 -17.08 -19.89
N ALA A 57 -9.66 -17.10 -18.89
CA ALA A 57 -8.29 -17.56 -19.07
C ALA A 57 -8.24 -19.04 -19.49
N ARG A 58 -9.04 -19.92 -18.87
CA ARG A 58 -9.19 -21.34 -19.25
C ARG A 58 -9.71 -21.50 -20.67
N LYS A 59 -10.80 -20.79 -21.01
CA LYS A 59 -11.38 -20.80 -22.35
C LYS A 59 -10.40 -20.34 -23.42
N LYS A 60 -9.47 -19.45 -23.07
CA LYS A 60 -8.40 -18.95 -23.95
C LYS A 60 -7.12 -19.78 -23.88
N ALA A 61 -7.10 -20.87 -23.11
CA ALA A 61 -5.95 -21.74 -22.88
C ALA A 61 -4.69 -20.98 -22.43
N LEU A 62 -4.86 -19.97 -21.58
CA LEU A 62 -3.74 -19.20 -21.02
C LEU A 62 -3.01 -20.05 -19.97
N LYS A 63 -1.67 -20.08 -20.04
CA LYS A 63 -0.84 -20.91 -19.15
C LYS A 63 -1.01 -20.60 -17.66
N ASN A 64 -1.33 -19.35 -17.34
CA ASN A 64 -1.47 -18.83 -15.98
C ASN A 64 -2.93 -18.84 -15.46
N ALA A 65 -3.83 -19.58 -16.09
CA ALA A 65 -5.24 -19.64 -15.67
C ALA A 65 -5.42 -20.17 -14.23
N GLU A 66 -4.55 -21.07 -13.81
CA GLU A 66 -4.59 -21.72 -12.49
C GLU A 66 -3.56 -21.17 -11.48
N ASP A 67 -2.83 -20.12 -11.85
CA ASP A 67 -1.84 -19.53 -10.96
C ASP A 67 -2.51 -18.98 -9.69
N LYS A 68 -1.84 -19.21 -8.57
CA LYS A 68 -2.25 -18.62 -7.29
C LYS A 68 -2.05 -17.10 -7.31
N ASP A 69 -2.77 -16.42 -6.44
CA ASP A 69 -2.53 -14.99 -6.21
C ASP A 69 -1.13 -14.80 -5.67
N SER A 70 -0.40 -13.84 -6.24
CA SER A 70 0.83 -13.39 -5.64
C SER A 70 0.52 -12.84 -4.24
N GLN A 71 1.14 -13.42 -3.22
CA GLN A 71 1.01 -12.97 -1.84
C GLN A 71 2.00 -11.85 -1.54
N GLU A 72 3.05 -11.75 -2.35
CA GLU A 72 4.12 -10.77 -2.27
C GLU A 72 4.12 -9.84 -3.48
N ILE A 73 4.98 -8.85 -3.45
CA ILE A 73 5.19 -7.93 -4.58
C ILE A 73 5.73 -8.73 -5.77
N CYS A 74 5.18 -8.52 -6.97
CA CYS A 74 5.40 -9.33 -8.17
C CYS A 74 6.86 -9.46 -8.67
N PHE A 75 7.80 -8.69 -8.13
CA PHE A 75 9.22 -8.79 -8.43
C PHE A 75 10.04 -9.49 -7.32
N ILE A 76 9.38 -9.97 -6.26
CA ILE A 76 10.00 -10.81 -5.24
C ILE A 76 9.77 -12.27 -5.64
N GLU A 77 10.84 -13.04 -5.75
CA GLU A 77 10.79 -14.44 -6.16
C GLU A 77 10.08 -15.32 -5.12
N ASP A 78 9.42 -16.38 -5.59
CA ASP A 78 8.75 -17.33 -4.71
C ASP A 78 9.73 -17.93 -3.70
N GLY A 79 9.37 -17.87 -2.43
CA GLY A 79 10.22 -18.37 -1.33
C GLY A 79 11.19 -17.33 -0.76
N ASP A 80 11.24 -16.16 -1.34
CA ASP A 80 11.97 -15.02 -0.81
C ASP A 80 11.04 -14.08 -0.05
N ASP A 81 11.60 -13.28 0.85
CA ASP A 81 10.86 -12.25 1.54
C ASP A 81 11.36 -10.85 1.15
N TYR A 82 10.53 -9.86 1.36
CA TYR A 82 10.85 -8.46 1.14
C TYR A 82 12.17 -8.04 1.81
N LYS A 83 12.50 -8.56 2.98
CA LYS A 83 13.71 -8.23 3.73
C LYS A 83 14.95 -8.80 3.06
N ALA A 84 14.88 -10.05 2.58
CA ALA A 84 15.95 -10.67 1.82
C ALA A 84 16.19 -9.95 0.49
N PHE A 85 15.12 -9.55 -0.19
CA PHE A 85 15.20 -8.72 -1.38
C PHE A 85 15.93 -7.39 -1.13
N LEU A 86 15.60 -6.67 -0.06
CA LEU A 86 16.26 -5.42 0.29
C LEU A 86 17.77 -5.61 0.55
N ARG A 87 18.15 -6.64 1.33
CA ARG A 87 19.56 -6.93 1.60
C ARG A 87 20.35 -7.22 0.34
N ARG A 88 19.80 -8.03 -0.57
CA ARG A 88 20.46 -8.33 -1.85
C ARG A 88 20.67 -7.11 -2.73
N ASN A 89 19.78 -6.12 -2.62
CA ASN A 89 19.89 -4.89 -3.37
C ASN A 89 20.68 -3.78 -2.64
N GLY A 90 21.48 -4.15 -1.63
CA GLY A 90 22.38 -3.23 -0.95
C GLY A 90 21.69 -2.27 0.02
N CYS A 91 20.41 -2.50 0.35
CA CYS A 91 19.74 -1.76 1.42
C CYS A 91 20.16 -2.37 2.76
N ASP A 92 21.32 -1.97 3.25
CA ASP A 92 21.74 -2.30 4.60
C ASP A 92 20.89 -1.51 5.59
N LEU A 93 20.22 -2.22 6.48
CA LEU A 93 19.30 -1.65 7.44
C LEU A 93 19.94 -1.76 8.82
N PRO A 94 20.60 -0.68 9.28
CA PRO A 94 21.24 -0.71 10.58
C PRO A 94 20.19 -0.93 11.67
N LYS A 95 20.57 -1.70 12.68
CA LYS A 95 19.82 -1.79 13.92
C LYS A 95 19.70 -0.40 14.55
N GLY A 96 18.64 -0.19 15.31
CA GLY A 96 18.39 1.05 16.01
C GLY A 96 17.48 0.81 17.21
N ASP A 97 16.97 1.89 17.78
CA ASP A 97 16.25 1.82 19.05
C ASP A 97 14.73 1.83 18.86
N PHE A 98 14.03 0.94 19.57
CA PHE A 98 12.64 1.19 19.93
C PHE A 98 12.60 2.22 21.05
N VAL A 99 11.78 3.24 20.88
CA VAL A 99 11.57 4.29 21.87
C VAL A 99 10.08 4.46 22.17
N ASP A 100 9.76 5.00 23.35
CA ASP A 100 8.40 5.49 23.65
C ASP A 100 8.19 6.91 23.10
N ALA A 101 7.00 7.49 23.36
CA ALA A 101 6.66 8.84 22.95
C ALA A 101 7.56 9.93 23.58
N ASP A 102 8.15 9.65 24.73
CA ASP A 102 9.03 10.54 25.46
C ASP A 102 10.51 10.39 25.03
N GLY A 103 10.80 9.43 24.15
CA GLY A 103 12.14 9.13 23.65
C GLY A 103 12.95 8.18 24.54
N ASN A 104 12.34 7.53 25.54
CA ASN A 104 13.02 6.54 26.35
C ASN A 104 13.24 5.26 25.54
N ILE A 105 14.45 4.71 25.62
CA ILE A 105 14.80 3.48 24.89
C ILE A 105 14.10 2.28 25.56
N LEU A 106 13.36 1.53 24.74
CA LEU A 106 12.64 0.32 25.14
C LEU A 106 13.38 -0.96 24.75
N GLY A 107 14.23 -0.90 23.73
CA GLY A 107 15.01 -2.02 23.23
C GLY A 107 15.57 -1.76 21.84
N GLU A 108 16.12 -2.78 21.19
CA GLU A 108 16.76 -2.68 19.87
C GLU A 108 15.88 -3.29 18.78
N HIS A 109 15.77 -2.63 17.63
CA HIS A 109 15.10 -3.14 16.44
C HIS A 109 16.08 -3.56 15.33
N GLN A 110 15.60 -4.34 14.35
CA GLN A 110 16.42 -4.93 13.29
C GLN A 110 16.54 -4.06 12.02
N GLY A 111 16.25 -2.77 12.11
CA GLY A 111 16.20 -1.81 11.02
C GLY A 111 14.78 -1.28 10.75
N ILE A 112 14.64 0.04 10.53
CA ILE A 112 13.35 0.72 10.44
C ILE A 112 12.44 0.20 9.34
N LEU A 113 12.99 -0.29 8.21
CA LEU A 113 12.19 -0.82 7.10
C LEU A 113 11.49 -2.15 7.41
N HIS A 114 11.79 -2.77 8.56
CA HIS A 114 11.08 -3.97 9.04
C HIS A 114 9.75 -3.64 9.72
N TYR A 115 9.43 -2.35 9.90
CA TYR A 115 8.29 -1.91 10.70
C TYR A 115 7.39 -0.99 9.88
N THR A 116 6.10 -1.02 10.22
CA THR A 116 5.08 -0.20 9.57
C THR A 116 4.21 0.43 10.65
N ILE A 117 3.81 1.67 10.49
CA ILE A 117 2.89 2.34 11.41
C ILE A 117 1.60 1.52 11.53
N GLY A 118 1.15 1.28 12.76
CA GLY A 118 0.03 0.40 13.10
C GLY A 118 0.43 -1.05 13.36
N GLN A 119 1.66 -1.46 13.06
CA GLN A 119 2.12 -2.83 13.31
C GLN A 119 2.12 -3.14 14.80
N ARG A 120 1.53 -4.30 15.18
CA ARG A 120 1.49 -4.82 16.55
C ARG A 120 2.29 -6.11 16.71
N LYS A 121 2.26 -6.98 15.68
CA LYS A 121 2.90 -8.30 15.73
C LYS A 121 4.31 -8.25 15.13
N GLY A 122 5.18 -9.15 15.57
CA GLY A 122 6.52 -9.28 14.99
C GLY A 122 7.48 -8.15 15.36
N LEU A 123 7.21 -7.40 16.44
CA LEU A 123 8.12 -6.35 16.92
C LEU A 123 9.42 -6.92 17.48
N GLY A 124 9.39 -8.15 18.01
CA GLY A 124 10.59 -8.79 18.58
C GLY A 124 10.98 -8.25 19.96
N ILE A 125 10.08 -7.50 20.63
CA ILE A 125 10.30 -6.95 21.95
C ILE A 125 9.15 -7.33 22.90
N ALA A 126 9.45 -7.60 24.17
CA ALA A 126 8.49 -7.94 25.21
C ALA A 126 8.34 -6.76 26.18
N LEU A 127 7.21 -6.04 26.07
CA LEU A 127 6.94 -4.86 26.91
C LEU A 127 5.93 -5.14 28.03
N GLY A 128 5.47 -6.40 28.17
CA GLY A 128 4.45 -6.78 29.18
C GLY A 128 3.02 -6.29 28.85
N LYS A 129 2.86 -5.42 27.87
CA LYS A 129 1.57 -4.93 27.35
C LYS A 129 1.61 -4.88 25.82
N PRO A 130 0.45 -4.90 25.15
CA PRO A 130 0.39 -4.68 23.71
C PRO A 130 0.96 -3.30 23.34
N ALA A 131 1.81 -3.27 22.32
CA ALA A 131 2.35 -2.03 21.78
C ALA A 131 2.18 -2.00 20.26
N PHE A 132 2.10 -0.80 19.70
CA PHE A 132 1.95 -0.54 18.29
C PHE A 132 3.06 0.39 17.81
N VAL A 133 3.49 0.23 16.57
CA VAL A 133 4.35 1.23 15.92
C VAL A 133 3.50 2.47 15.67
N THR A 134 3.80 3.56 16.34
CA THR A 134 3.09 4.84 16.22
C THR A 134 3.84 5.86 15.37
N GLY A 135 5.17 5.65 15.19
CA GLY A 135 6.00 6.49 14.37
C GLY A 135 7.31 5.80 13.96
N ILE A 136 7.94 6.35 12.93
CA ILE A 136 9.27 5.94 12.46
C ILE A 136 10.06 7.22 12.23
N ASP A 137 11.19 7.38 12.91
CA ASP A 137 12.14 8.45 12.71
C ASP A 137 13.35 7.91 11.95
N SER A 138 13.40 8.22 10.65
CA SER A 138 14.47 7.74 9.77
C SER A 138 15.80 8.45 10.01
N GLU A 139 15.79 9.67 10.53
CA GLU A 139 17.02 10.44 10.79
C GLU A 139 17.74 9.90 12.03
N LYS A 140 16.97 9.55 13.05
CA LYS A 140 17.50 8.98 14.29
C LYS A 140 17.59 7.45 14.27
N ASN A 141 17.10 6.81 13.20
CA ASN A 141 16.96 5.36 13.11
C ASN A 141 16.19 4.78 14.30
N GLN A 142 15.02 5.36 14.60
CA GLN A 142 14.18 4.99 15.73
C GLN A 142 12.79 4.55 15.29
N VAL A 143 12.24 3.56 16.00
CA VAL A 143 10.83 3.13 15.86
C VAL A 143 10.11 3.49 17.15
N VAL A 144 9.12 4.36 17.04
CA VAL A 144 8.32 4.81 18.19
C VAL A 144 7.21 3.82 18.47
N LEU A 145 7.12 3.35 19.70
CA LEU A 145 6.08 2.44 20.18
C LEU A 145 5.13 3.18 21.12
N GLY A 146 3.84 2.93 20.95
CA GLY A 146 2.79 3.51 21.78
C GLY A 146 1.57 2.61 21.90
N ASP A 147 0.52 3.15 22.47
CA ASP A 147 -0.76 2.46 22.60
C ASP A 147 -1.62 2.61 21.34
N ASN A 148 -2.67 1.80 21.19
CA ASN A 148 -3.55 1.86 20.01
C ASN A 148 -4.17 3.24 19.79
N GLN A 149 -4.42 4.00 20.85
CA GLN A 149 -5.02 5.33 20.75
C GLN A 149 -4.09 6.36 20.09
N ASP A 150 -2.77 6.17 20.20
CA ASP A 150 -1.76 7.05 19.61
C ASP A 150 -1.74 6.98 18.07
N LEU A 151 -2.38 5.96 17.49
CA LEU A 151 -2.54 5.81 16.04
C LEU A 151 -3.62 6.70 15.43
N PHE A 152 -4.58 7.15 16.25
CA PHE A 152 -5.68 7.95 15.75
C PHE A 152 -5.27 9.42 15.62
N LYS A 153 -5.48 9.97 14.43
CA LYS A 153 -5.24 11.37 14.13
C LYS A 153 -6.57 12.05 13.79
N THR A 154 -6.78 13.24 14.30
CA THR A 154 -7.95 14.07 13.99
C THR A 154 -7.74 14.90 12.73
N GLU A 155 -6.49 15.00 12.25
CA GLU A 155 -6.11 15.76 11.09
C GLU A 155 -5.26 14.91 10.15
N VAL A 156 -5.53 15.01 8.85
CA VAL A 156 -4.73 14.41 7.78
C VAL A 156 -4.27 15.53 6.86
N VAL A 157 -2.95 15.66 6.73
CA VAL A 157 -2.34 16.63 5.82
C VAL A 157 -1.82 15.89 4.59
N SER A 158 -2.14 16.38 3.41
CA SER A 158 -1.63 15.86 2.14
C SER A 158 -1.14 17.00 1.25
N ASP A 159 -0.06 16.75 0.52
CA ASP A 159 0.49 17.67 -0.47
C ASP A 159 0.65 16.96 -1.84
N GLY A 160 1.05 17.71 -2.85
CA GLY A 160 1.26 17.16 -4.19
C GLY A 160 0.04 16.45 -4.78
N ASN A 161 -1.18 16.86 -4.38
CA ASN A 161 -2.41 16.19 -4.77
C ASN A 161 -2.71 16.38 -6.25
N ILE A 162 -3.02 15.29 -6.95
CA ILE A 162 -3.55 15.29 -8.31
C ILE A 162 -5.07 15.31 -8.20
N LEU A 163 -5.69 16.40 -8.64
CA LEU A 163 -7.14 16.58 -8.61
C LEU A 163 -7.74 16.24 -9.96
N LEU A 164 -8.52 15.16 -10.00
CA LEU A 164 -9.24 14.68 -11.17
C LEU A 164 -10.72 15.06 -11.03
N GLY A 165 -11.26 15.77 -12.02
CA GLY A 165 -12.69 16.05 -12.11
C GLY A 165 -13.28 17.01 -11.09
N ILE A 166 -12.47 17.67 -10.27
CA ILE A 166 -12.90 18.69 -9.33
C ILE A 166 -12.34 20.03 -9.80
N ASP A 167 -13.23 21.02 -9.99
CA ASP A 167 -12.80 22.40 -10.17
C ASP A 167 -12.51 23.01 -8.79
N PHE A 168 -11.39 23.72 -8.66
CA PHE A 168 -11.02 24.39 -7.41
C PHE A 168 -12.04 25.44 -6.96
N SER A 169 -12.86 25.96 -7.88
CA SER A 169 -13.96 26.87 -7.58
C SER A 169 -15.10 26.26 -6.75
N ASP A 170 -15.20 24.91 -6.75
CA ASP A 170 -16.27 24.19 -6.03
C ASP A 170 -15.93 23.85 -4.57
N ARG A 171 -14.78 24.30 -4.06
CA ARG A 171 -14.43 24.13 -2.65
C ARG A 171 -15.35 24.95 -1.77
N LYS A 172 -16.33 24.32 -1.19
CA LYS A 172 -16.94 24.82 0.04
C LYS A 172 -15.98 24.57 1.19
N SER A 173 -15.42 25.64 1.70
CA SER A 173 -14.64 25.68 2.95
C SER A 173 -15.48 25.19 4.14
#